data_30497bfaf97c349ad1888a315fe6c417
#
_entry.id   30497bfaf97c349ad1888a315fe6c417
#
_cell.length_a   1.000
_cell.length_b   1.000
_cell.length_c   1.000
_cell.angle_alpha   90.00
_cell.angle_beta   90.00
_cell.angle_gamma   90.00
#
_symmetry.space_group_name_H-M   'P 1'
#
loop_
_entity.id
_entity.type
_entity.pdbx_description
1 polymer ?
#
loop_
_entity_poly.entity_id
_entity_poly.type
_entity_poly.pdbx_seq_one_letter_code
_entity_poly.pdbx_strand_id
1 'polypeptide(L)'
;MKKGLFSIAAVLLVLAACTSNNHQNNQNVNENMKNKEQPQEVTGRKNFGSSHALVTTPQPCVMIATWDKDHNPDVMMAAWAGQLDYKQIVISLSKHKTTDNLEQTGAFTVSFADERTVAESDYFGLVSGNDVPDKVARVGFTVTPSPNVDAPIINEYPLTLECRVVSFEDGMLIGEVVNQSADESILTDGKVDLTKLKPIVFDAAAMCYRALGDSVGQAWGAGKKFQ
;
A
#
# COMPACT_ATOMS: atom_id res chain seq x y z
N MET A 1 10.12 -58.49 -28.12
CA MET A 1 10.56 -57.86 -29.37
C MET A 1 9.37 -57.67 -30.29
N LYS A 2 8.85 -56.44 -30.43
CA LYS A 2 8.26 -55.86 -31.67
C LYS A 2 7.84 -54.44 -31.34
N LYS A 3 8.56 -53.51 -31.89
CA LYS A 3 8.31 -52.06 -31.84
C LYS A 3 7.12 -51.77 -32.76
N GLY A 4 6.07 -51.09 -32.24
CA GLY A 4 4.97 -50.53 -33.02
C GLY A 4 5.25 -49.05 -33.26
N LEU A 5 5.57 -48.73 -34.52
CA LEU A 5 5.60 -47.36 -35.05
C LEU A 5 4.16 -46.84 -35.13
N PHE A 6 3.80 -45.80 -34.36
CA PHE A 6 2.58 -45.06 -34.63
C PHE A 6 2.90 -43.75 -35.36
N SER A 7 2.22 -43.64 -36.47
CA SER A 7 2.35 -42.70 -37.56
C SER A 7 2.05 -41.25 -37.11
N ILE A 8 3.02 -40.37 -37.40
CA ILE A 8 2.90 -38.89 -37.26
C ILE A 8 2.25 -38.38 -38.57
N ALA A 9 0.93 -38.47 -38.70
CA ALA A 9 0.27 -37.96 -39.92
C ALA A 9 -1.13 -37.30 -39.66
N ALA A 10 -1.51 -37.00 -38.44
CA ALA A 10 -2.86 -36.43 -38.15
C ALA A 10 -2.87 -35.10 -37.37
N VAL A 11 -1.75 -34.40 -37.26
CA VAL A 11 -1.69 -33.12 -36.47
C VAL A 11 -1.47 -31.89 -37.36
N LEU A 12 -1.36 -32.03 -38.66
CA LEU A 12 -1.02 -30.90 -39.56
C LEU A 12 -2.20 -30.22 -40.27
N LEU A 13 -3.45 -30.54 -39.95
CA LEU A 13 -4.63 -29.96 -40.62
C LEU A 13 -5.54 -29.10 -39.77
N VAL A 14 -5.21 -28.82 -38.49
CA VAL A 14 -6.00 -27.95 -37.60
C VAL A 14 -5.33 -26.59 -37.38
N LEU A 15 -4.06 -26.41 -37.76
CA LEU A 15 -3.31 -25.16 -37.57
C LEU A 15 -3.50 -24.10 -38.67
N ALA A 16 -4.15 -24.44 -39.81
CA ALA A 16 -4.35 -23.49 -40.92
C ALA A 16 -5.62 -22.66 -40.81
N ALA A 17 -6.58 -23.03 -39.97
CA ALA A 17 -7.85 -22.30 -39.82
C ALA A 17 -7.83 -21.20 -38.70
N CYS A 18 -6.84 -21.24 -37.80
CA CYS A 18 -6.73 -20.24 -36.72
C CYS A 18 -5.84 -19.04 -37.05
N THR A 19 -5.05 -19.10 -38.12
CA THR A 19 -4.13 -18.01 -38.49
C THR A 19 -4.77 -16.90 -39.33
N SER A 20 -5.86 -17.18 -40.06
CA SER A 20 -6.53 -16.16 -40.87
C SER A 20 -7.44 -15.20 -40.06
N ASN A 21 -8.03 -15.65 -38.95
CA ASN A 21 -8.87 -14.80 -38.12
C ASN A 21 -8.08 -13.90 -37.17
N ASN A 22 -6.84 -14.28 -36.80
CA ASN A 22 -6.00 -13.42 -35.94
C ASN A 22 -5.33 -12.27 -36.70
N HIS A 23 -5.14 -12.38 -38.03
CA HIS A 23 -4.55 -11.28 -38.81
C HIS A 23 -5.56 -10.16 -39.09
N GLN A 24 -6.86 -10.46 -39.31
CA GLN A 24 -7.88 -9.43 -39.50
C GLN A 24 -8.23 -8.70 -38.20
N ASN A 25 -8.26 -9.40 -37.05
CA ASN A 25 -8.48 -8.74 -35.75
C ASN A 25 -7.31 -7.84 -35.33
N ASN A 26 -6.06 -8.24 -35.60
CA ASN A 26 -4.90 -7.40 -35.30
C ASN A 26 -4.76 -6.19 -36.25
N GLN A 27 -5.22 -6.28 -37.48
CA GLN A 27 -5.21 -5.12 -38.39
C GLN A 27 -6.29 -4.10 -37.98
N ASN A 28 -7.50 -4.53 -37.61
CA ASN A 28 -8.56 -3.64 -37.15
C ASN A 28 -8.24 -2.98 -35.80
N VAL A 29 -7.51 -3.65 -34.89
CA VAL A 29 -7.04 -3.04 -33.62
C VAL A 29 -5.95 -2.02 -33.92
N ASN A 30 -5.03 -2.29 -34.84
CA ASN A 30 -3.97 -1.36 -35.22
C ASN A 30 -4.49 -0.15 -36.04
N GLU A 31 -5.51 -0.29 -36.88
CA GLU A 31 -6.12 0.84 -37.60
C GLU A 31 -6.95 1.72 -36.66
N ASN A 32 -7.65 1.18 -35.68
CA ASN A 32 -8.34 1.95 -34.64
C ASN A 32 -7.38 2.67 -33.67
N MET A 33 -6.14 2.18 -33.51
CA MET A 33 -5.11 2.91 -32.75
C MET A 33 -4.46 4.05 -33.56
N LYS A 34 -4.44 3.96 -34.90
CA LYS A 34 -3.85 5.01 -35.74
C LYS A 34 -4.74 6.24 -35.92
N ASN A 35 -6.04 6.13 -35.66
CA ASN A 35 -7.01 7.23 -35.77
C ASN A 35 -7.35 7.89 -34.42
N LYS A 36 -6.64 7.59 -33.33
CA LYS A 36 -6.73 8.43 -32.15
C LYS A 36 -5.99 9.72 -32.46
N GLU A 37 -6.76 10.82 -32.57
CA GLU A 37 -6.19 12.18 -32.55
C GLU A 37 -5.11 12.25 -31.47
N GLN A 38 -3.90 12.68 -31.83
CA GLN A 38 -2.84 12.86 -30.84
C GLN A 38 -3.39 13.84 -29.79
N PRO A 39 -3.24 13.52 -28.50
CA PRO A 39 -3.69 14.41 -27.45
C PRO A 39 -3.10 15.80 -27.69
N GLN A 40 -3.95 16.80 -27.77
CA GLN A 40 -3.52 18.19 -27.97
C GLN A 40 -2.53 18.54 -26.85
N GLU A 41 -1.32 18.95 -27.22
CA GLU A 41 -0.28 19.29 -26.27
C GLU A 41 -0.72 20.50 -25.44
N VAL A 42 -0.85 20.32 -24.13
CA VAL A 42 -1.23 21.40 -23.22
C VAL A 42 -0.02 22.31 -23.05
N THR A 43 -0.12 23.55 -23.51
CA THR A 43 0.95 24.55 -23.48
C THR A 43 1.51 24.73 -22.06
N GLY A 44 2.83 24.65 -21.91
CA GLY A 44 3.53 24.82 -20.63
C GLY A 44 3.58 23.57 -19.75
N ARG A 45 3.11 22.41 -20.25
CA ARG A 45 3.23 21.12 -19.55
C ARG A 45 4.27 20.24 -20.21
N LYS A 46 5.11 19.60 -19.39
CA LYS A 46 6.01 18.54 -19.86
C LYS A 46 5.26 17.21 -19.79
N ASN A 47 5.20 16.49 -20.90
CA ASN A 47 4.66 15.16 -20.94
C ASN A 47 5.75 14.14 -20.51
N PHE A 48 5.50 13.35 -19.47
CA PHE A 48 6.40 12.30 -18.99
C PHE A 48 6.07 10.93 -19.55
N GLY A 49 4.91 10.74 -20.22
CA GLY A 49 4.46 9.44 -20.69
C GLY A 49 4.13 8.48 -19.56
N SER A 50 3.82 7.23 -19.91
CA SER A 50 3.48 6.17 -18.93
C SER A 50 4.70 5.36 -18.46
N SER A 51 5.88 5.60 -18.99
CA SER A 51 7.13 4.89 -18.64
C SER A 51 7.84 5.45 -17.40
N HIS A 52 7.43 6.63 -16.93
CA HIS A 52 7.95 7.20 -15.71
C HIS A 52 7.23 6.66 -14.48
N ALA A 53 7.93 6.64 -13.35
CA ALA A 53 7.33 6.30 -12.07
C ALA A 53 6.13 7.21 -11.79
N LEU A 54 5.04 6.61 -11.31
CA LEU A 54 3.85 7.35 -10.95
C LEU A 54 4.13 8.25 -9.74
N VAL A 55 3.84 9.54 -9.86
CA VAL A 55 3.98 10.50 -8.76
C VAL A 55 2.62 10.72 -8.12
N THR A 56 2.34 9.94 -7.08
CA THR A 56 1.14 10.09 -6.25
C THR A 56 1.55 10.63 -4.89
N THR A 57 1.76 11.93 -4.78
CA THR A 57 2.23 12.56 -3.56
C THR A 57 1.21 13.55 -3.01
N PRO A 58 1.11 13.75 -1.70
CA PRO A 58 1.82 13.05 -0.64
C PRO A 58 1.25 11.65 -0.38
N GLN A 59 2.11 10.69 0.01
CA GLN A 59 1.69 9.35 0.43
C GLN A 59 1.88 9.23 1.95
N PRO A 60 0.92 8.60 2.69
CA PRO A 60 1.10 8.40 4.11
C PRO A 60 2.26 7.43 4.39
N CYS A 61 2.91 7.59 5.54
CA CYS A 61 3.86 6.60 6.05
C CYS A 61 3.16 5.81 7.16
N VAL A 62 2.59 4.66 6.82
CA VAL A 62 1.87 3.82 7.77
C VAL A 62 2.75 2.64 8.22
N MET A 63 2.69 2.34 9.51
CA MET A 63 3.40 1.26 10.15
C MET A 63 2.42 0.11 10.41
N ILE A 64 2.62 -1.02 9.74
CA ILE A 64 1.77 -2.21 9.90
C ILE A 64 2.46 -3.16 10.85
N ALA A 65 1.80 -3.50 11.96
CA ALA A 65 2.35 -4.43 12.93
C ALA A 65 1.48 -5.67 13.08
N THR A 66 2.13 -6.82 13.18
CA THR A 66 1.52 -8.16 13.28
C THR A 66 2.31 -9.02 14.26
N TRP A 67 1.66 -10.03 14.86
CA TRP A 67 2.36 -11.13 15.50
C TRP A 67 2.77 -12.18 14.47
N ASP A 68 3.95 -12.76 14.64
CA ASP A 68 4.29 -13.99 13.94
C ASP A 68 3.75 -15.23 14.70
N LYS A 69 3.94 -16.43 14.13
CA LYS A 69 3.48 -17.71 14.72
C LYS A 69 4.04 -17.99 16.12
N ASP A 70 5.12 -17.36 16.50
CA ASP A 70 5.79 -17.52 17.80
C ASP A 70 5.54 -16.31 18.73
N HIS A 71 4.54 -15.45 18.36
CA HIS A 71 4.21 -14.20 19.04
C HIS A 71 5.36 -13.19 19.14
N ASN A 72 6.28 -13.20 18.17
CA ASN A 72 7.24 -12.10 18.03
C ASN A 72 6.61 -10.97 17.20
N PRO A 73 6.85 -9.70 17.57
CA PRO A 73 6.32 -8.58 16.81
C PRO A 73 7.07 -8.38 15.50
N ASP A 74 6.33 -8.20 14.41
CA ASP A 74 6.85 -7.75 13.14
C ASP A 74 6.21 -6.43 12.75
N VAL A 75 6.98 -5.49 12.23
CA VAL A 75 6.54 -4.16 11.80
C VAL A 75 7.12 -3.86 10.44
N MET A 76 6.31 -3.36 9.51
CA MET A 76 6.78 -2.83 8.24
C MET A 76 6.21 -1.44 7.97
N MET A 77 6.94 -0.63 7.20
CA MET A 77 6.42 0.61 6.67
C MET A 77 5.80 0.40 5.29
N ALA A 78 4.62 1.00 5.07
CA ALA A 78 3.95 1.06 3.78
C ALA A 78 3.54 2.50 3.47
N ALA A 79 3.53 2.85 2.16
CA ALA A 79 3.12 4.16 1.70
C ALA A 79 1.85 4.12 0.82
N TRP A 80 1.51 2.95 0.27
CA TRP A 80 0.33 2.83 -0.60
C TRP A 80 -0.88 2.41 0.22
N ALA A 81 -1.36 3.36 1.04
CA ALA A 81 -2.45 3.16 1.98
C ALA A 81 -3.45 4.31 1.93
N GLY A 82 -4.68 4.03 2.29
CA GLY A 82 -5.73 5.05 2.38
C GLY A 82 -6.99 4.54 3.05
N GLN A 83 -7.87 5.48 3.37
CA GLN A 83 -9.21 5.18 3.84
C GLN A 83 -10.04 4.66 2.66
N LEU A 84 -10.67 3.50 2.83
CA LEU A 84 -11.57 2.91 1.83
C LEU A 84 -13.02 3.28 2.10
N ASP A 85 -13.42 3.25 3.37
CA ASP A 85 -14.77 3.58 3.84
C ASP A 85 -14.68 4.13 5.28
N TYR A 86 -15.82 4.48 5.90
CA TYR A 86 -15.89 5.00 7.28
C TYR A 86 -15.19 4.12 8.32
N LYS A 87 -15.15 2.81 8.09
CA LYS A 87 -14.55 1.81 8.99
C LYS A 87 -13.52 0.93 8.32
N GLN A 88 -13.13 1.24 7.10
CA GLN A 88 -12.21 0.39 6.36
C GLN A 88 -11.03 1.17 5.81
N ILE A 89 -9.89 0.51 5.84
CA ILE A 89 -8.66 0.98 5.18
C ILE A 89 -8.25 -0.01 4.10
N VAL A 90 -7.55 0.49 3.11
CA VAL A 90 -6.93 -0.29 2.04
C VAL A 90 -5.44 -0.04 2.00
N ILE A 91 -4.66 -1.09 1.83
CA ILE A 91 -3.20 -1.02 1.74
C ILE A 91 -2.75 -1.95 0.62
N SER A 92 -1.95 -1.45 -0.32
CA SER A 92 -1.33 -2.28 -1.34
C SER A 92 0.02 -2.79 -0.83
N LEU A 93 0.19 -4.11 -0.80
CA LEU A 93 1.36 -4.81 -0.26
C LEU A 93 1.87 -5.84 -1.25
N SER A 94 3.18 -5.93 -1.40
CA SER A 94 3.83 -7.10 -1.97
C SER A 94 4.08 -8.16 -0.88
N LYS A 95 4.60 -9.30 -1.27
CA LYS A 95 4.88 -10.40 -0.32
C LYS A 95 6.01 -10.02 0.65
N HIS A 96 5.71 -10.07 1.96
CA HIS A 96 6.61 -9.79 3.07
C HIS A 96 6.32 -10.76 4.22
N LYS A 97 7.16 -10.78 5.27
CA LYS A 97 6.85 -11.51 6.52
C LYS A 97 5.50 -11.06 7.09
N THR A 98 5.23 -9.75 7.08
CA THR A 98 3.98 -9.18 7.56
C THR A 98 2.76 -9.77 6.84
N THR A 99 2.81 -9.97 5.51
CA THR A 99 1.70 -10.59 4.76
C THR A 99 1.49 -12.05 5.12
N ASP A 100 2.57 -12.81 5.35
CA ASP A 100 2.47 -14.19 5.82
C ASP A 100 1.85 -14.26 7.24
N ASN A 101 2.14 -13.28 8.10
CA ASN A 101 1.54 -13.15 9.43
C ASN A 101 0.04 -12.80 9.36
N LEU A 102 -0.37 -11.89 8.44
CA LEU A 102 -1.78 -11.53 8.22
C LEU A 102 -2.64 -12.74 7.87
N GLU A 103 -2.12 -13.67 7.06
CA GLU A 103 -2.82 -14.91 6.71
C GLU A 103 -3.02 -15.83 7.93
N GLN A 104 -2.15 -15.75 8.93
CA GLN A 104 -2.20 -16.58 10.13
C GLN A 104 -3.09 -16.00 11.22
N THR A 105 -2.94 -14.71 11.52
CA THR A 105 -3.63 -14.05 12.64
C THR A 105 -4.95 -13.41 12.24
N GLY A 106 -5.12 -13.05 10.98
CA GLY A 106 -6.29 -12.30 10.50
C GLY A 106 -6.42 -10.90 11.12
N ALA A 107 -5.35 -10.38 11.74
CA ALA A 107 -5.38 -9.13 12.48
C ALA A 107 -4.07 -8.35 12.35
N PHE A 108 -4.14 -7.03 12.49
CA PHE A 108 -2.99 -6.14 12.44
C PHE A 108 -3.31 -4.81 13.11
N THR A 109 -2.27 -4.06 13.44
CA THR A 109 -2.41 -2.63 13.77
C THR A 109 -1.80 -1.77 12.69
N VAL A 110 -2.30 -0.54 12.57
CA VAL A 110 -1.75 0.49 11.72
C VAL A 110 -1.48 1.72 12.56
N SER A 111 -0.22 2.14 12.61
CA SER A 111 0.20 3.38 13.24
C SER A 111 0.76 4.35 12.19
N PHE A 112 1.02 5.58 12.58
CA PHE A 112 1.52 6.62 11.67
C PHE A 112 2.91 7.06 12.13
N ALA A 113 3.88 6.98 11.22
CA ALA A 113 5.21 7.52 11.47
C ALA A 113 5.15 9.04 11.59
N ASP A 114 5.92 9.60 12.52
CA ASP A 114 6.00 11.01 12.80
C ASP A 114 7.44 11.55 12.70
N GLU A 115 7.63 12.86 12.86
CA GLU A 115 8.95 13.51 12.78
C GLU A 115 9.97 12.93 13.75
N ARG A 116 9.56 12.34 14.88
CA ARG A 116 10.44 11.80 15.92
C ARG A 116 10.93 10.39 15.59
N THR A 117 10.18 9.66 14.78
CA THR A 117 10.34 8.22 14.50
C THR A 117 10.80 7.93 13.07
N VAL A 118 11.30 8.95 12.32
CA VAL A 118 11.67 8.82 10.89
C VAL A 118 12.68 7.70 10.68
N ALA A 119 13.76 7.66 11.47
CA ALA A 119 14.85 6.71 11.27
C ALA A 119 14.42 5.26 11.57
N GLU A 120 13.68 5.06 12.65
CA GLU A 120 13.18 3.76 13.08
C GLU A 120 12.12 3.25 12.08
N SER A 121 11.24 4.14 11.63
CA SER A 121 10.20 3.81 10.64
C SER A 121 10.81 3.44 9.29
N ASP A 122 11.80 4.18 8.82
CA ASP A 122 12.54 3.86 7.60
C ASP A 122 13.26 2.51 7.73
N TYR A 123 13.91 2.26 8.87
CA TYR A 123 14.55 0.98 9.16
C TYR A 123 13.59 -0.20 9.05
N PHE A 124 12.36 -0.07 9.54
CA PHE A 124 11.33 -1.11 9.40
C PHE A 124 10.91 -1.34 7.95
N GLY A 125 11.09 -0.37 7.07
CA GLY A 125 10.92 -0.51 5.61
C GLY A 125 12.11 -1.16 4.90
N LEU A 126 13.32 -1.04 5.47
CA LEU A 126 14.56 -1.53 4.85
C LEU A 126 14.84 -3.00 5.16
N VAL A 127 14.42 -3.51 6.33
CA VAL A 127 14.78 -4.86 6.78
C VAL A 127 13.58 -5.78 6.90
N SER A 128 13.73 -7.01 6.42
CA SER A 128 12.74 -8.06 6.62
C SER A 128 12.81 -8.62 8.04
N GLY A 129 11.64 -8.84 8.67
CA GLY A 129 11.59 -9.58 9.93
C GLY A 129 11.99 -11.06 9.80
N ASN A 130 12.10 -11.59 8.58
CA ASN A 130 12.68 -12.91 8.34
C ASN A 130 14.20 -12.93 8.56
N ASP A 131 14.87 -11.82 8.24
CA ASP A 131 16.33 -11.68 8.38
C ASP A 131 16.71 -11.09 9.75
N VAL A 132 15.84 -10.23 10.30
CA VAL A 132 16.06 -9.53 11.58
C VAL A 132 14.80 -9.67 12.44
N PRO A 133 14.61 -10.82 13.13
CA PRO A 133 13.41 -11.07 13.94
C PRO A 133 13.23 -10.11 15.11
N ASP A 134 14.33 -9.58 15.65
CA ASP A 134 14.38 -8.64 16.78
C ASP A 134 14.38 -7.16 16.36
N LYS A 135 13.99 -6.84 15.11
CA LYS A 135 14.13 -5.46 14.57
C LYS A 135 13.41 -4.39 15.39
N VAL A 136 12.28 -4.73 16.04
CA VAL A 136 11.54 -3.79 16.91
C VAL A 136 12.38 -3.44 18.14
N ALA A 137 12.93 -4.44 18.81
CA ALA A 137 13.78 -4.24 19.99
C ALA A 137 15.11 -3.56 19.65
N ARG A 138 15.66 -3.78 18.44
CA ARG A 138 16.92 -3.15 17.99
C ARG A 138 16.85 -1.65 17.92
N VAL A 139 15.71 -1.09 17.58
CA VAL A 139 15.52 0.37 17.56
C VAL A 139 15.06 0.92 18.92
N GLY A 140 14.98 0.06 19.95
CA GLY A 140 14.55 0.44 21.29
C GLY A 140 13.04 0.60 21.45
N PHE A 141 12.25 0.14 20.46
CA PHE A 141 10.80 0.21 20.52
C PHE A 141 10.23 -0.97 21.34
N THR A 142 9.07 -0.71 21.93
CA THR A 142 8.35 -1.62 22.80
C THR A 142 6.96 -1.91 22.26
N VAL A 143 6.38 -3.03 22.69
CA VAL A 143 5.06 -3.45 22.21
C VAL A 143 4.13 -3.77 23.38
N THR A 144 2.84 -3.54 23.15
CA THR A 144 1.74 -3.97 24.02
C THR A 144 0.75 -4.78 23.18
N PRO A 145 0.28 -5.95 23.63
CA PRO A 145 -0.79 -6.67 22.94
C PRO A 145 -2.05 -5.79 22.83
N SER A 146 -2.66 -5.74 21.65
CA SER A 146 -3.94 -5.06 21.49
C SER A 146 -5.03 -5.77 22.31
N PRO A 147 -5.91 -5.03 23.02
CA PRO A 147 -7.05 -5.62 23.71
C PRO A 147 -8.21 -5.98 22.77
N ASN A 148 -8.19 -5.56 21.51
CA ASN A 148 -9.32 -5.67 20.58
C ASN A 148 -9.06 -6.64 19.42
N VAL A 149 -7.79 -6.89 19.07
CA VAL A 149 -7.37 -7.74 17.95
C VAL A 149 -6.09 -8.51 18.30
N ASP A 150 -5.83 -9.62 17.64
CA ASP A 150 -4.60 -10.41 17.84
C ASP A 150 -3.42 -9.79 17.06
N ALA A 151 -3.00 -8.60 17.51
CA ALA A 151 -1.90 -7.86 16.93
C ALA A 151 -1.18 -6.99 17.97
N PRO A 152 0.11 -6.63 17.76
CA PRO A 152 0.86 -5.75 18.66
C PRO A 152 0.53 -4.28 18.39
N ILE A 153 0.44 -3.48 19.45
CA ILE A 153 0.53 -2.02 19.42
C ILE A 153 1.99 -1.64 19.63
N ILE A 154 2.55 -0.81 18.77
CA ILE A 154 3.89 -0.26 18.94
C ILE A 154 3.77 1.02 19.76
N ASN A 155 4.33 1.01 20.96
CA ASN A 155 4.08 2.03 21.98
C ASN A 155 4.61 3.43 21.62
N GLU A 156 5.62 3.50 20.77
CA GLU A 156 6.28 4.76 20.36
C GLU A 156 5.50 5.53 19.30
N TYR A 157 4.47 4.91 18.67
CA TYR A 157 3.57 5.59 17.76
C TYR A 157 2.30 6.07 18.50
N PRO A 158 2.04 7.37 18.55
CA PRO A 158 0.99 7.92 19.40
C PRO A 158 -0.44 7.78 18.86
N LEU A 159 -0.61 7.25 17.64
CA LEU A 159 -1.91 6.99 17.01
C LEU A 159 -1.90 5.60 16.40
N THR A 160 -2.84 4.75 16.81
CA THR A 160 -2.95 3.37 16.33
C THR A 160 -4.39 3.03 15.95
N LEU A 161 -4.56 2.39 14.81
CA LEU A 161 -5.78 1.73 14.36
C LEU A 161 -5.62 0.22 14.61
N GLU A 162 -6.60 -0.40 15.23
CA GLU A 162 -6.65 -1.84 15.49
C GLU A 162 -7.60 -2.48 14.47
N CYS A 163 -7.09 -3.40 13.66
CA CYS A 163 -7.76 -3.85 12.43
C CYS A 163 -7.92 -5.36 12.37
N ARG A 164 -9.05 -5.82 11.80
CA ARG A 164 -9.24 -7.19 11.33
C ARG A 164 -9.12 -7.24 9.81
N VAL A 165 -8.52 -8.30 9.30
CA VAL A 165 -8.46 -8.55 7.86
C VAL A 165 -9.87 -8.86 7.34
N VAL A 166 -10.34 -8.09 6.38
CA VAL A 166 -11.58 -8.36 5.62
C VAL A 166 -11.24 -9.21 4.39
N SER A 167 -10.21 -8.81 3.65
CA SER A 167 -9.64 -9.57 2.54
C SER A 167 -8.18 -9.21 2.31
N PHE A 168 -7.43 -10.16 1.77
CA PHE A 168 -6.08 -9.92 1.26
C PHE A 168 -5.92 -10.73 -0.04
N GLU A 169 -6.15 -10.08 -1.17
CA GLU A 169 -6.17 -10.68 -2.50
C GLU A 169 -5.39 -9.80 -3.47
N ASP A 170 -4.58 -10.41 -4.34
CA ASP A 170 -3.78 -9.73 -5.36
C ASP A 170 -2.93 -8.56 -4.81
N GLY A 171 -2.43 -8.71 -3.57
CA GLY A 171 -1.64 -7.69 -2.89
C GLY A 171 -2.46 -6.54 -2.31
N MET A 172 -3.79 -6.60 -2.34
CA MET A 172 -4.69 -5.60 -1.79
C MET A 172 -5.22 -6.08 -0.43
N LEU A 173 -4.73 -5.47 0.63
CA LEU A 173 -5.24 -5.68 1.99
C LEU A 173 -6.38 -4.72 2.27
N ILE A 174 -7.55 -5.26 2.62
CA ILE A 174 -8.66 -4.50 3.17
C ILE A 174 -8.81 -4.87 4.64
N GLY A 175 -8.77 -3.85 5.52
CA GLY A 175 -8.93 -4.01 6.95
C GLY A 175 -10.13 -3.26 7.49
N GLU A 176 -10.91 -3.91 8.37
CA GLU A 176 -11.91 -3.25 9.20
C GLU A 176 -11.25 -2.68 10.45
N VAL A 177 -11.37 -1.37 10.65
CA VAL A 177 -10.93 -0.69 11.88
C VAL A 177 -11.96 -0.95 12.97
N VAL A 178 -11.59 -1.76 13.97
CA VAL A 178 -12.47 -2.11 15.09
C VAL A 178 -12.26 -1.20 16.29
N ASN A 179 -11.09 -0.57 16.41
CA ASN A 179 -10.80 0.43 17.44
C ASN A 179 -9.72 1.41 16.93
N GLN A 180 -9.70 2.59 17.55
CA GLN A 180 -8.65 3.60 17.39
C GLN A 180 -8.23 4.08 18.76
N SER A 181 -6.94 4.19 19.01
CA SER A 181 -6.38 4.74 20.21
C SER A 181 -5.34 5.81 19.90
N ALA A 182 -5.28 6.84 20.74
CA ALA A 182 -4.36 7.95 20.60
C ALA A 182 -3.85 8.40 21.97
N ASP A 183 -2.57 8.79 22.03
CA ASP A 183 -2.01 9.45 23.19
C ASP A 183 -2.69 10.81 23.44
N GLU A 184 -2.90 11.14 24.70
CA GLU A 184 -3.46 12.46 25.08
C GLU A 184 -2.56 13.62 24.59
N SER A 185 -1.27 13.41 24.49
CA SER A 185 -0.29 14.40 24.03
C SER A 185 -0.54 14.92 22.62
N ILE A 186 -1.19 14.12 21.76
CA ILE A 186 -1.53 14.52 20.38
C ILE A 186 -2.97 14.99 20.23
N LEU A 187 -3.70 15.18 21.34
CA LEU A 187 -5.10 15.63 21.30
C LEU A 187 -5.23 17.14 21.57
N THR A 188 -6.21 17.75 20.91
CA THR A 188 -6.76 19.06 21.20
C THR A 188 -8.27 18.94 21.25
N ASP A 189 -8.88 19.30 22.38
CA ASP A 189 -10.34 19.16 22.63
C ASP A 189 -10.87 17.74 22.33
N GLY A 190 -10.09 16.71 22.71
CA GLY A 190 -10.44 15.29 22.53
C GLY A 190 -10.35 14.79 21.08
N LYS A 191 -9.76 15.56 20.17
CA LYS A 191 -9.54 15.20 18.76
C LYS A 191 -8.06 15.13 18.44
N VAL A 192 -7.68 14.24 17.54
CA VAL A 192 -6.31 14.17 17.04
C VAL A 192 -5.93 15.49 16.36
N ASP A 193 -4.84 16.06 16.82
CA ASP A 193 -4.27 17.31 16.32
C ASP A 193 -3.01 17.00 15.51
N LEU A 194 -3.07 17.19 14.20
CA LEU A 194 -1.93 16.89 13.30
C LEU A 194 -0.72 17.79 13.55
N THR A 195 -0.92 18.97 14.17
CA THR A 195 0.20 19.84 14.56
C THR A 195 0.99 19.30 15.76
N LYS A 196 0.35 18.44 16.55
CA LYS A 196 0.95 17.72 17.67
C LYS A 196 1.47 16.34 17.25
N LEU A 197 0.68 15.59 16.46
CA LEU A 197 1.08 14.30 15.92
C LEU A 197 2.29 14.43 14.98
N LYS A 198 2.31 15.46 14.14
CA LYS A 198 3.38 15.73 13.15
C LYS A 198 3.70 14.52 12.26
N PRO A 199 2.70 13.93 11.60
CA PRO A 199 2.92 12.76 10.77
C PRO A 199 3.80 13.12 9.58
N ILE A 200 4.62 12.17 9.15
CA ILE A 200 5.41 12.31 7.92
C ILE A 200 4.70 11.70 6.73
N VAL A 201 5.02 12.21 5.56
CA VAL A 201 4.55 11.71 4.27
C VAL A 201 5.73 11.38 3.36
N PHE A 202 5.57 10.37 2.52
CA PHE A 202 6.56 10.01 1.52
C PHE A 202 6.35 10.84 0.25
N ASP A 203 7.42 11.54 -0.17
CA ASP A 203 7.52 12.25 -1.44
C ASP A 203 8.20 11.34 -2.47
N ALA A 204 7.42 10.67 -3.28
CA ALA A 204 7.93 9.73 -4.29
C ALA A 204 8.72 10.42 -5.40
N ALA A 205 8.55 11.73 -5.63
CA ALA A 205 9.29 12.45 -6.64
C ALA A 205 10.71 12.79 -6.18
N ALA A 206 10.88 13.12 -4.90
CA ALA A 206 12.17 13.47 -4.31
C ALA A 206 12.82 12.30 -3.55
N MET A 207 12.10 11.17 -3.40
CA MET A 207 12.54 10.00 -2.60
C MET A 207 12.96 10.40 -1.19
N CYS A 208 12.08 11.12 -0.49
CA CYS A 208 12.33 11.60 0.87
C CYS A 208 11.03 11.65 1.69
N TYR A 209 11.19 11.83 3.00
CA TYR A 209 10.08 12.08 3.90
C TYR A 209 9.90 13.59 4.10
N ARG A 210 8.65 14.03 4.20
CA ARG A 210 8.29 15.43 4.47
C ARG A 210 7.31 15.51 5.62
N ALA A 211 7.44 16.57 6.42
CA ALA A 211 6.39 16.97 7.36
C ALA A 211 5.21 17.60 6.62
N LEU A 212 4.04 17.58 7.23
CA LEU A 212 2.89 18.36 6.78
C LEU A 212 3.14 19.84 7.09
N GLY A 213 2.75 20.72 6.16
CA GLY A 213 2.73 22.17 6.38
C GLY A 213 1.50 22.64 7.16
N ASP A 214 1.40 23.97 7.31
CA ASP A 214 0.27 24.61 7.97
C ASP A 214 -1.05 24.39 7.26
N SER A 215 -2.16 24.54 7.98
CA SER A 215 -3.51 24.55 7.40
C SER A 215 -3.66 25.70 6.42
N VAL A 216 -4.09 25.41 5.20
CA VAL A 216 -4.24 26.39 4.11
C VAL A 216 -5.71 26.74 3.82
N GLY A 217 -6.66 26.13 4.53
CA GLY A 217 -8.08 26.41 4.34
C GLY A 217 -9.01 25.47 5.08
N GLN A 218 -10.23 25.95 5.29
CA GLN A 218 -11.30 25.19 5.92
C GLN A 218 -11.95 24.23 4.92
N ALA A 219 -11.93 22.94 5.19
CA ALA A 219 -12.66 21.95 4.39
C ALA A 219 -14.17 22.29 4.34
N TRP A 220 -14.78 22.11 3.17
CA TRP A 220 -16.18 22.49 2.87
C TRP A 220 -16.54 23.97 3.16
N GLY A 221 -15.55 24.80 3.48
CA GLY A 221 -15.69 26.23 3.77
C GLY A 221 -14.99 27.11 2.74
N ALA A 222 -13.76 26.75 2.36
CA ALA A 222 -12.93 27.56 1.48
C ALA A 222 -13.53 27.84 0.10
N GLY A 223 -14.33 26.90 -0.44
CA GLY A 223 -15.02 27.03 -1.73
C GLY A 223 -16.33 27.84 -1.70
N LYS A 224 -16.86 28.20 -0.53
CA LYS A 224 -18.16 28.92 -0.43
C LYS A 224 -18.17 30.27 -1.12
N LYS A 225 -17.02 30.89 -1.30
CA LYS A 225 -16.88 32.15 -2.04
C LYS A 225 -17.27 32.08 -3.52
N PHE A 226 -17.47 30.88 -4.07
CA PHE A 226 -17.91 30.66 -5.44
C PHE A 226 -19.39 30.24 -5.54
N GLN A 227 -20.09 30.13 -4.43
CA GLN A 227 -21.54 29.89 -4.35
C GLN A 227 -22.29 31.22 -4.36
#